data_9a9a94c05f361fb6eaadc21a32ad4528
#
_entry.id   9a9a94c05f361fb6eaadc21a32ad4528
#
_cell.length_a   1.000
_cell.length_b   1.000
_cell.length_c   1.000
_cell.angle_alpha   90.00
_cell.angle_beta   90.00
_cell.angle_gamma   90.00
#
_symmetry.space_group_name_H-M   'P 1'
#
loop_
_entity.id
_entity.type
_entity.pdbx_description
1 polymer ?
#
loop_
_entity_poly.entity_id
_entity_poly.type
_entity_poly.pdbx_seq_one_letter_code
_entity_poly.pdbx_strand_id
1 'polypeptide(L)'
;MFGTHNLGELNISNKNQQVTLCGWVHKTRDLGGMTFVDLRDRYGITQLAFNLEQDSELCLKARGLGREFVIQAVGKVIERSSKNLQISTGEIEIEVLELNILNTSKTPPFTIENQSDGGDELRMKYRYLDIRRNIIKDNLLLRNKISLETRKYLSNIDFIEVETPYLIKSTPEGARDFIVPSRMNEGQFYALPQSPQTFKQLLMVGGIDKYYQIVKCFRDEDLRADRQPEFTQIDCEMSFVDQEEILMTFEGLTKHLIKEIKGVVINEFPKISYDEAISLYGSDKPDIRFDMKFIDFTNSSKGYDFQVFDNAEIIIGLVVKGCANFSRKQLDKLIDFVKTPQVGAAGLIYCKFNEDGTTKSSVDKFFSDEVKNIWKEKANCNKGDLLLMMSGETEKTRKALGTLRLKLAEDLNMRNPKEFAPLWVVDFPLLEWDEDSQRYHAMHHPFTAPKTEDIAKIKTDPKSVRANAYDLVLNGNEIGGGSIRIHNKELQKQMFTHLGFTDEEAKEQFGFLMDAFEYGAPPHGGIAFGFDRLCAILGGEESIRDFIAFPKNNSGRDVMIDSPSYISKDQLDELRIKTL
;
A
#
# COMPACT_ATOMS: atom_id res chain seq x y z
N MET A 1 32.71 13.71 19.99
CA MET A 1 31.27 13.77 19.57
C MET A 1 30.93 15.26 19.43
N PHE A 2 30.24 15.67 18.35
CA PHE A 2 29.93 17.10 18.12
C PHE A 2 28.90 17.64 19.12
N GLY A 3 27.99 16.81 19.62
CA GLY A 3 26.96 17.17 20.60
C GLY A 3 26.92 16.21 21.78
N THR A 4 26.51 16.68 22.95
CA THR A 4 26.31 15.88 24.17
C THR A 4 24.90 15.31 24.27
N HIS A 5 23.90 16.00 23.72
CA HIS A 5 22.48 15.66 23.75
C HIS A 5 21.83 15.90 22.40
N ASN A 6 20.70 15.24 22.13
CA ASN A 6 19.84 15.58 21.00
C ASN A 6 18.83 16.71 21.37
N LEU A 7 18.18 17.28 20.34
CA LEU A 7 17.33 18.46 20.51
C LEU A 7 15.89 18.17 20.96
N GLY A 8 15.61 16.91 21.34
CA GLY A 8 14.29 16.49 21.83
C GLY A 8 14.30 15.90 23.25
N GLU A 9 15.46 15.70 23.88
CA GLU A 9 15.56 14.93 25.13
C GLU A 9 15.71 15.77 26.40
N LEU A 10 16.20 17.01 26.27
CA LEU A 10 16.41 17.90 27.42
C LEU A 10 15.08 18.34 28.06
N ASN A 11 15.07 18.38 29.37
CA ASN A 11 13.92 18.79 30.16
C ASN A 11 14.35 19.52 31.44
N ILE A 12 13.41 19.89 32.30
CA ILE A 12 13.68 20.69 33.50
C ILE A 12 14.67 20.02 34.48
N SER A 13 14.79 18.70 34.47
CA SER A 13 15.76 18.00 35.34
C SER A 13 17.20 18.25 34.92
N ASN A 14 17.44 18.70 33.69
CA ASN A 14 18.76 19.07 33.17
C ASN A 14 19.15 20.53 33.53
N LYS A 15 18.31 21.28 34.26
CA LYS A 15 18.57 22.68 34.64
C LYS A 15 19.96 22.84 35.27
N ASN A 16 20.68 23.87 34.84
CA ASN A 16 22.06 24.19 35.21
C ASN A 16 23.16 23.28 34.59
N GLN A 17 22.83 22.26 33.84
CA GLN A 17 23.78 21.44 33.12
C GLN A 17 24.36 22.23 31.94
N GLN A 18 25.64 22.14 31.70
CA GLN A 18 26.27 22.61 30.47
C GLN A 18 26.16 21.52 29.40
N VAL A 19 25.67 21.92 28.22
CA VAL A 19 25.41 21.02 27.08
C VAL A 19 26.01 21.58 25.80
N THR A 20 26.33 20.67 24.88
CA THR A 20 26.68 21.02 23.49
C THR A 20 25.62 20.44 22.57
N LEU A 21 24.97 21.27 21.77
CA LEU A 21 23.91 20.90 20.86
C LEU A 21 24.32 21.20 19.41
N CYS A 22 23.94 20.32 18.48
CA CYS A 22 24.16 20.48 17.05
C CYS A 22 22.86 20.27 16.28
N GLY A 23 22.63 21.08 15.24
CA GLY A 23 21.43 20.95 14.44
C GLY A 23 21.34 22.00 13.33
N TRP A 24 20.17 22.07 12.76
CA TRP A 24 19.78 23.04 11.73
C TRP A 24 18.98 24.18 12.34
N VAL A 25 19.32 25.42 11.99
CA VAL A 25 18.58 26.62 12.38
C VAL A 25 17.19 26.56 11.71
N HIS A 26 16.16 26.35 12.53
CA HIS A 26 14.78 26.31 12.04
C HIS A 26 14.19 27.73 11.92
N LYS A 27 14.35 28.54 12.97
CA LYS A 27 13.81 29.90 13.02
C LYS A 27 14.67 30.77 13.93
N THR A 28 14.89 32.02 13.51
CA THR A 28 15.55 33.09 14.31
C THR A 28 14.54 34.18 14.61
N ARG A 29 14.51 34.69 15.85
CA ARG A 29 13.65 35.78 16.31
C ARG A 29 14.51 36.80 17.04
N ASP A 30 14.57 38.02 16.55
CA ASP A 30 15.21 39.14 17.22
C ASP A 30 14.14 39.99 17.94
N LEU A 31 14.27 40.13 19.26
CA LEU A 31 13.40 40.93 20.11
C LEU A 31 14.15 42.12 20.72
N GLY A 32 15.16 42.62 20.05
CA GLY A 32 15.96 43.76 20.52
C GLY A 32 17.05 43.33 21.51
N GLY A 33 16.76 43.25 22.81
CA GLY A 33 17.71 42.83 23.83
C GLY A 33 18.03 41.34 23.84
N MET A 34 17.16 40.51 23.26
CA MET A 34 17.27 39.05 23.21
C MET A 34 17.12 38.55 21.78
N THR A 35 17.95 37.59 21.39
CA THR A 35 17.80 36.83 20.16
C THR A 35 17.52 35.37 20.50
N PHE A 36 16.49 34.76 19.89
CA PHE A 36 16.16 33.38 20.06
C PHE A 36 16.32 32.61 18.76
N VAL A 37 16.92 31.44 18.84
CA VAL A 37 17.11 30.52 17.70
C VAL A 37 16.50 29.18 18.06
N ASP A 38 15.53 28.73 17.26
CA ASP A 38 15.01 27.38 17.34
C ASP A 38 15.94 26.47 16.55
N LEU A 39 16.68 25.62 17.24
CA LEU A 39 17.58 24.63 16.65
C LEU A 39 16.88 23.28 16.54
N ARG A 40 16.97 22.61 15.38
CA ARG A 40 16.24 21.38 15.06
C ARG A 40 17.19 20.24 14.69
N ASP A 41 16.89 19.04 15.16
CA ASP A 41 17.44 17.80 14.65
C ASP A 41 16.32 16.79 14.32
N ARG A 42 16.67 15.50 14.21
CA ARG A 42 15.70 14.41 14.01
C ARG A 42 14.74 14.22 15.19
N TYR A 43 15.20 14.53 16.40
CA TYR A 43 14.49 14.21 17.64
C TYR A 43 13.57 15.33 18.11
N GLY A 44 13.87 16.58 17.76
CA GLY A 44 13.03 17.69 18.18
C GLY A 44 13.60 19.08 17.88
N ILE A 45 13.10 20.04 18.64
CA ILE A 45 13.51 21.45 18.58
C ILE A 45 13.84 21.92 19.98
N THR A 46 14.99 22.57 20.14
CA THR A 46 15.37 23.25 21.39
C THR A 46 15.63 24.72 21.11
N GLN A 47 15.12 25.61 21.97
CA GLN A 47 15.35 27.05 21.87
C GLN A 47 16.72 27.39 22.44
N LEU A 48 17.48 28.16 21.68
CA LEU A 48 18.73 28.82 22.10
C LEU A 48 18.41 30.26 22.40
N ALA A 49 18.93 30.81 23.51
CA ALA A 49 18.75 32.21 23.94
C ALA A 49 20.10 32.94 23.96
N PHE A 50 20.12 34.14 23.37
CA PHE A 50 21.28 35.02 23.30
C PHE A 50 20.89 36.35 23.87
N ASN A 51 21.63 36.83 24.88
CA ASN A 51 21.38 38.10 25.52
C ASN A 51 22.40 39.16 25.08
N LEU A 52 21.91 40.27 24.50
CA LEU A 52 22.73 41.34 23.98
C LEU A 52 23.55 42.06 25.08
N GLU A 53 23.00 42.14 26.29
CA GLU A 53 23.68 42.80 27.43
C GLU A 53 24.80 41.92 28.01
N GLN A 54 24.69 40.62 27.91
CA GLN A 54 25.71 39.65 28.40
C GLN A 54 26.87 39.48 27.43
N ASP A 55 26.53 39.27 26.13
CA ASP A 55 27.51 39.11 25.05
C ASP A 55 26.93 39.64 23.73
N SER A 56 27.34 40.87 23.42
CA SER A 56 26.86 41.59 22.21
C SER A 56 27.39 40.95 20.92
N GLU A 57 28.62 40.43 20.91
CA GLU A 57 29.24 39.83 19.72
C GLU A 57 28.55 38.51 19.39
N LEU A 58 28.32 37.66 20.40
CA LEU A 58 27.62 36.38 20.26
C LEU A 58 26.18 36.59 19.80
N CYS A 59 25.49 37.61 20.37
CA CYS A 59 24.11 37.92 19.98
C CYS A 59 24.04 38.45 18.53
N LEU A 60 24.97 39.31 18.08
CA LEU A 60 25.06 39.75 16.70
C LEU A 60 25.37 38.61 15.73
N LYS A 61 26.22 37.65 16.13
CA LYS A 61 26.49 36.44 15.37
C LYS A 61 25.24 35.61 15.20
N ALA A 62 24.44 35.46 16.26
CA ALA A 62 23.15 34.73 16.22
C ALA A 62 22.12 35.39 15.30
N ARG A 63 22.06 36.73 15.24
CA ARG A 63 21.20 37.49 14.30
C ARG A 63 21.56 37.25 12.83
N GLY A 64 22.82 36.95 12.54
CA GLY A 64 23.31 36.61 11.21
C GLY A 64 23.01 35.21 10.74
N LEU A 65 22.39 34.36 11.57
CA LEU A 65 22.07 32.96 11.22
C LEU A 65 20.90 32.90 10.23
N GLY A 66 21.15 32.31 9.08
CA GLY A 66 20.13 31.98 8.09
C GLY A 66 19.39 30.68 8.43
N ARG A 67 18.19 30.49 7.87
CA ARG A 67 17.46 29.23 7.94
C ARG A 67 18.32 28.09 7.39
N GLU A 68 18.23 26.93 8.04
CA GLU A 68 18.93 25.69 7.69
C GLU A 68 20.48 25.77 7.79
N PHE A 69 21.05 26.84 8.37
CA PHE A 69 22.46 26.81 8.76
C PHE A 69 22.69 25.66 9.75
N VAL A 70 23.79 24.98 9.62
CA VAL A 70 24.23 23.93 10.57
C VAL A 70 25.11 24.58 11.61
N ILE A 71 24.71 24.51 12.87
CA ILE A 71 25.42 25.12 13.97
C ILE A 71 25.68 24.15 15.11
N GLN A 72 26.71 24.48 15.88
CA GLN A 72 26.98 23.92 17.21
C GLN A 72 26.87 25.04 18.23
N ALA A 73 26.12 24.82 19.29
CA ALA A 73 25.97 25.74 20.41
C ALA A 73 26.38 25.06 21.71
N VAL A 74 27.27 25.69 22.47
CA VAL A 74 27.58 25.29 23.84
C VAL A 74 26.87 26.26 24.77
N GLY A 75 26.16 25.76 25.77
CA GLY A 75 25.42 26.61 26.68
C GLY A 75 24.89 25.89 27.90
N LYS A 76 24.25 26.64 28.77
CA LYS A 76 23.67 26.18 30.02
C LYS A 76 22.17 25.99 29.85
N VAL A 77 21.63 24.88 30.33
CA VAL A 77 20.20 24.63 30.37
C VAL A 77 19.57 25.54 31.43
N ILE A 78 18.65 26.39 31.04
CA ILE A 78 17.87 27.24 31.94
C ILE A 78 16.37 27.00 31.75
N GLU A 79 15.58 27.35 32.74
CA GLU A 79 14.12 27.29 32.65
C GLU A 79 13.59 28.45 31.81
N ARG A 80 12.69 28.18 30.87
CA ARG A 80 12.06 29.22 30.06
C ARG A 80 11.12 30.09 30.90
N SER A 81 11.22 31.39 30.68
CA SER A 81 10.26 32.35 31.25
C SER A 81 8.84 32.16 30.71
N SER A 82 8.71 31.77 29.44
CA SER A 82 7.43 31.44 28.78
C SER A 82 7.50 30.02 28.20
N LYS A 83 6.84 29.08 28.89
CA LYS A 83 6.84 27.67 28.51
C LYS A 83 6.05 27.43 27.23
N ASN A 84 6.56 26.54 26.36
CA ASN A 84 5.90 26.10 25.13
C ASN A 84 5.54 24.62 25.21
N LEU A 85 4.29 24.31 25.47
CA LEU A 85 3.80 22.92 25.61
C LEU A 85 3.72 22.14 24.28
N GLN A 86 3.99 22.78 23.13
CA GLN A 86 3.92 22.15 21.81
C GLN A 86 5.19 21.41 21.43
N ILE A 87 6.30 21.60 22.16
CA ILE A 87 7.57 20.92 21.93
C ILE A 87 8.04 20.23 23.22
N SER A 88 8.72 19.08 23.07
CA SER A 88 9.17 18.27 24.21
C SER A 88 10.12 19.02 25.15
N THR A 89 10.96 19.89 24.62
CA THR A 89 11.92 20.73 25.37
C THR A 89 11.36 22.09 25.78
N GLY A 90 10.05 22.29 25.70
CA GLY A 90 9.43 23.62 25.83
C GLY A 90 9.44 24.23 27.22
N GLU A 91 9.86 23.50 28.25
CA GLU A 91 10.07 24.01 29.61
C GLU A 91 11.45 24.65 29.78
N ILE A 92 12.39 24.33 28.91
CA ILE A 92 13.78 24.79 29.01
C ILE A 92 14.21 25.56 27.75
N GLU A 93 15.25 26.34 27.89
CA GLU A 93 16.03 26.93 26.82
C GLU A 93 17.52 26.87 27.15
N ILE A 94 18.35 27.11 26.17
CA ILE A 94 19.80 27.10 26.35
C ILE A 94 20.31 28.53 26.33
N GLU A 95 20.84 28.99 27.47
CA GLU A 95 21.66 30.19 27.54
C GLU A 95 23.01 29.89 26.88
N VAL A 96 23.20 30.46 25.68
CA VAL A 96 24.34 30.10 24.83
C VAL A 96 25.58 30.86 25.29
N LEU A 97 26.70 30.11 25.42
CA LEU A 97 28.01 30.61 25.79
C LEU A 97 28.97 30.64 24.59
N GLU A 98 28.82 29.67 23.67
CA GLU A 98 29.63 29.58 22.46
C GLU A 98 28.75 29.16 21.27
N LEU A 99 29.01 29.77 20.11
CA LEU A 99 28.31 29.46 18.86
C LEU A 99 29.31 29.26 17.73
N ASN A 100 29.26 28.07 17.12
CA ASN A 100 30.05 27.73 15.96
C ASN A 100 29.14 27.45 14.75
N ILE A 101 29.38 28.14 13.63
CA ILE A 101 28.72 27.85 12.36
C ILE A 101 29.54 26.76 11.69
N LEU A 102 28.97 25.56 11.62
CA LEU A 102 29.59 24.40 11.00
C LEU A 102 29.45 24.44 9.47
N ASN A 103 28.29 24.92 9.00
CA ASN A 103 28.05 25.12 7.56
C ASN A 103 26.94 26.15 7.35
N THR A 104 27.02 26.88 6.27
CA THR A 104 25.96 27.81 5.83
C THR A 104 24.99 27.12 4.88
N SER A 105 23.82 27.71 4.68
CA SER A 105 22.81 27.24 3.75
C SER A 105 22.32 28.38 2.86
N LYS A 106 21.97 28.04 1.62
CA LYS A 106 21.12 28.91 0.80
C LYS A 106 19.70 28.90 1.36
N THR A 107 18.93 29.93 1.03
CA THR A 107 17.49 29.92 1.34
C THR A 107 16.83 28.71 0.70
N PRO A 108 16.14 27.85 1.48
CA PRO A 108 15.45 26.69 0.93
C PRO A 108 14.40 27.09 -0.13
N PRO A 109 14.21 26.26 -1.17
CA PRO A 109 13.26 26.55 -2.25
C PRO A 109 11.79 26.46 -1.81
N PHE A 110 11.53 25.93 -0.62
CA PHE A 110 10.20 25.86 0.01
C PHE A 110 10.35 25.85 1.54
N THR A 111 9.26 26.10 2.24
CA THR A 111 9.22 26.11 3.71
C THR A 111 9.30 24.68 4.25
N ILE A 112 10.28 24.40 5.12
CA ILE A 112 10.49 23.08 5.76
C ILE A 112 9.62 23.00 7.01
N GLU A 113 8.31 22.94 6.81
CA GLU A 113 7.27 22.80 7.83
C GLU A 113 6.21 21.80 7.35
N ASN A 114 5.34 21.32 8.25
CA ASN A 114 4.30 20.35 7.88
C ASN A 114 3.38 20.88 6.77
N GLN A 115 2.99 22.15 6.86
CA GLN A 115 2.34 22.87 5.77
C GLN A 115 3.41 23.57 4.93
N SER A 116 3.79 22.97 3.82
CA SER A 116 4.80 23.51 2.90
C SER A 116 4.12 24.22 1.73
N ASP A 117 4.75 25.31 1.27
CA ASP A 117 4.41 26.02 0.04
C ASP A 117 5.01 25.41 -1.23
N GLY A 118 5.81 24.33 -1.09
CA GLY A 118 6.38 23.57 -2.20
C GLY A 118 5.40 22.57 -2.80
N GLY A 119 5.19 22.63 -4.12
CA GLY A 119 4.46 21.58 -4.87
C GLY A 119 5.23 20.26 -4.90
N ASP A 120 4.54 19.17 -5.25
CA ASP A 120 5.11 17.81 -5.21
C ASP A 120 6.40 17.68 -6.01
N GLU A 121 6.46 18.20 -7.21
CA GLU A 121 7.65 18.10 -8.07
C GLU A 121 8.86 18.81 -7.46
N LEU A 122 8.65 20.01 -6.88
CA LEU A 122 9.71 20.75 -6.21
C LEU A 122 10.22 20.01 -4.97
N ARG A 123 9.31 19.44 -4.19
CA ARG A 123 9.67 18.63 -3.01
C ARG A 123 10.40 17.34 -3.39
N MET A 124 10.02 16.70 -4.49
CA MET A 124 10.74 15.54 -5.01
C MET A 124 12.15 15.91 -5.51
N LYS A 125 12.30 17.06 -6.18
CA LYS A 125 13.62 17.56 -6.63
C LYS A 125 14.56 17.85 -5.47
N TYR A 126 14.04 18.38 -4.37
CA TYR A 126 14.81 18.66 -3.16
C TYR A 126 14.41 17.72 -2.02
N ARG A 127 14.24 16.43 -2.32
CA ARG A 127 13.75 15.43 -1.38
C ARG A 127 14.52 15.36 -0.07
N TYR A 128 15.83 15.60 -0.10
CA TYR A 128 16.66 15.69 1.11
C TYR A 128 16.27 16.85 2.05
N LEU A 129 15.63 17.91 1.55
CA LEU A 129 15.03 18.95 2.38
C LEU A 129 13.63 18.57 2.85
N ASP A 130 12.84 17.93 1.97
CA ASP A 130 11.49 17.46 2.30
C ASP A 130 11.49 16.42 3.43
N ILE A 131 12.52 15.57 3.49
CA ILE A 131 12.73 14.60 4.58
C ILE A 131 12.91 15.27 5.95
N ARG A 132 13.33 16.54 6.00
CA ARG A 132 13.42 17.30 7.26
C ARG A 132 12.05 17.68 7.83
N ARG A 133 10.98 17.64 7.04
CA ARG A 133 9.61 17.88 7.52
C ARG A 133 9.16 16.72 8.40
N ASN A 134 8.47 17.03 9.50
CA ASN A 134 8.06 15.99 10.44
C ASN A 134 7.21 14.91 9.78
N ILE A 135 6.26 15.26 8.91
CA ILE A 135 5.39 14.29 8.21
C ILE A 135 6.23 13.20 7.51
N ILE A 136 7.20 13.60 6.68
CA ILE A 136 8.02 12.63 5.92
C ILE A 136 8.98 11.89 6.84
N LYS A 137 9.62 12.62 7.76
CA LYS A 137 10.53 12.03 8.76
C LYS A 137 9.81 10.96 9.59
N ASP A 138 8.63 11.26 10.11
CA ASP A 138 7.86 10.38 10.98
C ASP A 138 7.37 9.13 10.23
N ASN A 139 7.01 9.28 8.94
CA ASN A 139 6.70 8.16 8.06
C ASN A 139 7.91 7.22 7.85
N LEU A 140 9.11 7.77 7.66
CA LEU A 140 10.32 6.95 7.55
C LEU A 140 10.67 6.26 8.87
N LEU A 141 10.46 6.91 10.00
CA LEU A 141 10.63 6.31 11.33
C LEU A 141 9.61 5.20 11.58
N LEU A 142 8.34 5.41 11.17
CA LEU A 142 7.30 4.39 11.22
C LEU A 142 7.66 3.18 10.36
N ARG A 143 8.11 3.40 9.12
CA ARG A 143 8.61 2.34 8.24
C ARG A 143 9.73 1.52 8.90
N ASN A 144 10.69 2.19 9.51
CA ASN A 144 11.76 1.51 10.25
C ASN A 144 11.21 0.67 11.41
N LYS A 145 10.26 1.21 12.19
CA LYS A 145 9.63 0.46 13.30
C LYS A 145 8.90 -0.79 12.81
N ILE A 146 8.11 -0.67 11.73
CA ILE A 146 7.40 -1.81 11.13
C ILE A 146 8.40 -2.89 10.67
N SER A 147 9.50 -2.48 10.01
CA SER A 147 10.56 -3.41 9.58
C SER A 147 11.21 -4.15 10.76
N LEU A 148 11.51 -3.45 11.85
CA LEU A 148 12.09 -4.06 13.06
C LEU A 148 11.12 -5.04 13.73
N GLU A 149 9.86 -4.67 13.87
CA GLU A 149 8.84 -5.54 14.48
C GLU A 149 8.55 -6.78 13.61
N THR A 150 8.59 -6.63 12.28
CA THR A 150 8.50 -7.77 11.35
C THR A 150 9.65 -8.76 11.58
N ARG A 151 10.90 -8.28 11.65
CA ARG A 151 12.07 -9.13 11.90
C ARG A 151 12.01 -9.82 13.27
N LYS A 152 11.61 -9.09 14.31
CA LYS A 152 11.44 -9.66 15.65
C LYS A 152 10.41 -10.80 15.65
N TYR A 153 9.23 -10.55 15.05
CA TYR A 153 8.16 -11.55 15.02
C TYR A 153 8.62 -12.82 14.28
N LEU A 154 9.10 -12.67 13.04
CA LEU A 154 9.47 -13.79 12.19
C LEU A 154 10.66 -14.58 12.78
N SER A 155 11.68 -13.91 13.30
CA SER A 155 12.81 -14.58 13.97
C SER A 155 12.38 -15.34 15.23
N ASN A 156 11.39 -14.84 15.98
CA ASN A 156 10.88 -15.52 17.17
C ASN A 156 10.09 -16.81 16.88
N ILE A 157 9.69 -17.02 15.63
CA ILE A 157 9.01 -18.24 15.15
C ILE A 157 9.89 -19.02 14.16
N ASP A 158 11.21 -18.86 14.28
CA ASP A 158 12.26 -19.61 13.57
C ASP A 158 12.36 -19.36 12.06
N PHE A 159 11.87 -18.22 11.55
CA PHE A 159 12.17 -17.83 10.19
C PHE A 159 13.60 -17.30 10.06
N ILE A 160 14.25 -17.66 8.97
CA ILE A 160 15.61 -17.24 8.63
C ILE A 160 15.54 -16.16 7.53
N GLU A 161 16.17 -15.00 7.77
CA GLU A 161 16.32 -13.95 6.75
C GLU A 161 17.46 -14.36 5.79
N VAL A 162 17.13 -14.59 4.52
CA VAL A 162 18.09 -14.98 3.48
C VAL A 162 18.00 -14.02 2.29
N GLU A 163 19.13 -13.43 1.91
CA GLU A 163 19.20 -12.57 0.73
C GLU A 163 19.28 -13.39 -0.56
N THR A 164 18.52 -12.97 -1.55
CA THR A 164 18.48 -13.56 -2.89
C THR A 164 19.09 -12.61 -3.92
N PRO A 165 19.61 -13.11 -5.07
CA PRO A 165 20.25 -12.27 -6.08
C PRO A 165 19.28 -11.25 -6.71
N TYR A 166 19.81 -10.07 -7.07
CA TYR A 166 19.12 -9.08 -7.90
C TYR A 166 19.46 -9.19 -9.39
N LEU A 167 20.63 -9.71 -9.74
CA LEU A 167 20.99 -9.97 -11.13
C LEU A 167 20.62 -11.41 -11.47
N ILE A 168 19.45 -11.59 -12.06
CA ILE A 168 18.87 -12.90 -12.34
C ILE A 168 18.60 -13.09 -13.83
N LYS A 169 18.16 -14.26 -14.22
CA LYS A 169 17.60 -14.51 -15.54
C LYS A 169 16.20 -13.91 -15.64
N SER A 170 15.82 -13.35 -16.80
CA SER A 170 14.44 -12.94 -17.06
C SER A 170 13.48 -14.12 -16.88
N THR A 171 12.49 -13.93 -16.02
CA THR A 171 11.43 -14.92 -15.76
C THR A 171 10.09 -14.17 -15.77
N PRO A 172 9.16 -14.49 -16.67
CA PRO A 172 7.91 -13.77 -16.79
C PRO A 172 7.00 -14.07 -15.59
N GLU A 173 6.71 -13.04 -14.79
CA GLU A 173 5.81 -13.10 -13.63
C GLU A 173 4.60 -12.15 -13.80
N GLY A 174 4.25 -11.78 -15.03
CA GLY A 174 3.09 -10.93 -15.34
C GLY A 174 3.43 -9.48 -15.69
N ALA A 175 4.51 -8.90 -15.14
CA ALA A 175 5.02 -7.58 -15.51
C ALA A 175 6.17 -7.65 -16.52
N ARG A 176 6.59 -6.51 -17.05
CA ARG A 176 7.85 -6.42 -17.83
C ARG A 176 9.04 -6.29 -16.88
N ASP A 177 10.15 -6.91 -17.29
CA ASP A 177 11.39 -6.87 -16.55
C ASP A 177 12.21 -5.62 -16.86
N PHE A 178 12.89 -5.07 -15.85
CA PHE A 178 14.05 -4.20 -16.09
C PHE A 178 15.26 -5.06 -16.45
N ILE A 179 15.88 -4.80 -17.58
CA ILE A 179 17.04 -5.56 -18.07
C ILE A 179 18.35 -4.80 -17.86
N VAL A 180 19.41 -5.54 -17.49
CA VAL A 180 20.75 -5.02 -17.26
C VAL A 180 21.75 -5.76 -18.16
N PRO A 181 22.45 -5.06 -19.07
CA PRO A 181 23.39 -5.70 -19.99
C PRO A 181 24.61 -6.25 -19.24
N SER A 182 25.10 -7.41 -19.70
CA SER A 182 26.32 -8.03 -19.17
C SER A 182 27.54 -7.61 -20.00
N ARG A 183 28.51 -6.92 -19.41
CA ARG A 183 29.79 -6.62 -20.07
C ARG A 183 30.64 -7.87 -20.32
N MET A 184 30.54 -8.85 -19.42
CA MET A 184 31.37 -10.07 -19.52
C MET A 184 30.82 -11.09 -20.51
N ASN A 185 29.53 -11.04 -20.83
CA ASN A 185 28.87 -11.99 -21.72
C ASN A 185 28.13 -11.19 -22.79
N GLU A 186 28.79 -11.07 -23.94
CA GLU A 186 28.29 -10.29 -25.09
C GLU A 186 26.90 -10.75 -25.54
N GLY A 187 25.98 -9.81 -25.73
CA GLY A 187 24.60 -10.07 -26.17
C GLY A 187 23.70 -10.70 -25.09
N GLN A 188 24.18 -10.87 -23.85
CA GLN A 188 23.40 -11.40 -22.76
C GLN A 188 23.04 -10.31 -21.75
N PHE A 189 21.89 -10.49 -21.09
CA PHE A 189 21.33 -9.55 -20.14
C PHE A 189 20.93 -10.26 -18.86
N TYR A 190 21.13 -9.59 -17.75
CA TYR A 190 20.43 -9.89 -16.51
C TYR A 190 19.07 -9.19 -16.51
N ALA A 191 18.15 -9.69 -15.70
CA ALA A 191 16.93 -8.99 -15.32
C ALA A 191 16.94 -8.66 -13.84
N LEU A 192 16.24 -7.58 -13.44
CA LEU A 192 15.96 -7.30 -12.03
C LEU A 192 14.71 -8.07 -11.61
N PRO A 193 14.68 -8.70 -10.42
CA PRO A 193 13.61 -9.60 -10.01
C PRO A 193 12.29 -8.87 -9.77
N GLN A 194 11.19 -9.39 -10.32
CA GLN A 194 9.84 -8.95 -10.00
C GLN A 194 9.42 -9.40 -8.59
N SER A 195 9.95 -10.54 -8.16
CA SER A 195 9.87 -11.10 -6.82
C SER A 195 10.99 -12.14 -6.64
N PRO A 196 11.34 -12.58 -5.43
CA PRO A 196 12.29 -13.68 -5.21
C PRO A 196 11.67 -15.08 -5.38
N GLN A 197 10.57 -15.23 -6.13
CA GLN A 197 9.74 -16.42 -6.18
C GLN A 197 10.52 -17.71 -6.49
N THR A 198 11.35 -17.70 -7.51
CA THR A 198 12.11 -18.90 -7.89
C THR A 198 13.17 -19.28 -6.86
N PHE A 199 13.83 -18.29 -6.26
CA PHE A 199 14.88 -18.53 -5.27
C PHE A 199 14.32 -19.01 -3.94
N LYS A 200 13.20 -18.48 -3.48
CA LYS A 200 12.60 -18.97 -2.24
C LYS A 200 12.11 -20.41 -2.36
N GLN A 201 11.60 -20.83 -3.52
CA GLN A 201 11.28 -22.23 -3.78
C GLN A 201 12.54 -23.12 -3.80
N LEU A 202 13.65 -22.64 -4.38
CA LEU A 202 14.95 -23.35 -4.31
C LEU A 202 15.48 -23.45 -2.88
N LEU A 203 15.24 -22.44 -2.02
CA LEU A 203 15.59 -22.52 -0.59
C LEU A 203 14.80 -23.61 0.13
N MET A 204 13.51 -23.80 -0.21
CA MET A 204 12.71 -24.91 0.33
C MET A 204 13.30 -26.28 -0.08
N VAL A 205 13.67 -26.43 -1.36
CA VAL A 205 14.38 -27.65 -1.83
C VAL A 205 15.73 -27.79 -1.13
N GLY A 206 16.41 -26.68 -0.86
CA GLY A 206 17.70 -26.61 -0.13
C GLY A 206 17.60 -26.87 1.37
N GLY A 207 16.39 -27.10 1.90
CA GLY A 207 16.18 -27.44 3.32
C GLY A 207 16.07 -26.23 4.27
N ILE A 208 15.88 -25.01 3.72
CA ILE A 208 15.52 -23.83 4.53
C ILE A 208 13.99 -23.84 4.66
N ASP A 209 13.49 -24.39 5.74
CA ASP A 209 12.08 -24.69 5.93
C ASP A 209 11.19 -23.46 6.25
N LYS A 210 11.78 -22.35 6.73
CA LYS A 210 11.11 -21.09 7.00
C LYS A 210 12.00 -19.91 6.59
N TYR A 211 11.69 -19.33 5.47
CA TYR A 211 12.41 -18.21 4.85
C TYR A 211 11.62 -16.92 4.92
N TYR A 212 12.31 -15.80 5.13
CA TYR A 212 11.79 -14.48 4.79
C TYR A 212 12.89 -13.55 4.29
N GLN A 213 12.48 -12.47 3.61
CA GLN A 213 13.34 -11.38 3.20
C GLN A 213 12.54 -10.07 3.09
N ILE A 214 13.08 -8.95 3.59
CA ILE A 214 12.57 -7.62 3.27
C ILE A 214 13.31 -7.16 2.03
N VAL A 215 12.71 -7.34 0.85
CA VAL A 215 13.39 -7.34 -0.44
C VAL A 215 12.87 -6.25 -1.37
N LYS A 216 13.76 -5.66 -2.17
CA LYS A 216 13.38 -4.82 -3.32
C LYS A 216 12.93 -5.69 -4.48
N CYS A 217 11.79 -5.31 -5.05
CA CYS A 217 11.22 -5.88 -6.26
C CYS A 217 11.08 -4.81 -7.34
N PHE A 218 11.12 -5.22 -8.61
CA PHE A 218 11.18 -4.33 -9.75
C PHE A 218 10.13 -4.72 -10.79
N ARG A 219 9.28 -3.80 -11.21
CA ARG A 219 8.27 -4.04 -12.25
C ARG A 219 8.16 -2.84 -13.16
N ASP A 220 8.33 -3.04 -14.46
CA ASP A 220 8.14 -2.01 -15.48
C ASP A 220 6.67 -1.99 -15.92
N GLU A 221 5.86 -1.34 -15.10
CA GLU A 221 4.41 -1.19 -15.27
C GLU A 221 3.99 0.29 -15.24
N ASP A 222 2.75 0.56 -15.63
CA ASP A 222 2.15 1.88 -15.50
C ASP A 222 2.08 2.31 -14.04
N LEU A 223 2.58 3.51 -13.77
CA LEU A 223 2.67 4.05 -12.42
C LEU A 223 1.35 4.67 -11.96
N ARG A 224 1.04 4.47 -10.69
CA ARG A 224 -0.11 5.04 -9.98
C ARG A 224 0.33 5.54 -8.61
N ALA A 225 -0.59 6.16 -7.87
CA ALA A 225 -0.29 6.65 -6.51
C ALA A 225 0.17 5.54 -5.54
N ASP A 226 -0.28 4.31 -5.77
CA ASP A 226 0.00 3.10 -4.99
C ASP A 226 1.00 2.13 -5.67
N ARG A 227 1.67 2.56 -6.77
CA ARG A 227 2.65 1.75 -7.52
C ARG A 227 3.92 2.53 -7.80
N GLN A 228 5.05 1.85 -7.62
CA GLN A 228 6.39 2.34 -7.95
C GLN A 228 7.12 1.27 -8.78
N PRO A 229 8.04 1.65 -9.71
CA PRO A 229 8.77 0.69 -10.53
C PRO A 229 9.74 -0.16 -9.70
N GLU A 230 10.15 0.37 -8.55
CA GLU A 230 10.88 -0.34 -7.50
C GLU A 230 10.15 -0.19 -6.17
N PHE A 231 9.81 -1.29 -5.54
CA PHE A 231 9.05 -1.33 -4.29
C PHE A 231 9.61 -2.39 -3.34
N THR A 232 9.13 -2.44 -2.12
CA THR A 232 9.61 -3.39 -1.12
C THR A 232 8.53 -4.38 -0.75
N GLN A 233 8.90 -5.66 -0.66
CA GLN A 233 8.05 -6.72 -0.10
C GLN A 233 8.64 -7.26 1.18
N ILE A 234 7.77 -7.73 2.10
CA ILE A 234 8.14 -8.76 3.08
C ILE A 234 7.74 -10.07 2.40
N ASP A 235 8.73 -10.79 1.90
CA ASP A 235 8.53 -12.05 1.20
C ASP A 235 8.83 -13.22 2.13
N CYS A 236 7.92 -14.21 2.18
CA CYS A 236 8.03 -15.36 3.09
C CYS A 236 7.67 -16.65 2.35
N GLU A 237 8.31 -17.75 2.75
CA GLU A 237 8.00 -19.10 2.29
C GLU A 237 8.23 -20.13 3.40
N MET A 238 7.39 -21.16 3.46
CA MET A 238 7.45 -22.24 4.46
C MET A 238 7.30 -23.60 3.80
N SER A 239 8.03 -24.59 4.29
CA SER A 239 7.92 -25.99 3.90
C SER A 239 7.05 -26.79 4.84
N PHE A 240 6.47 -27.91 4.34
CA PHE A 240 5.65 -28.87 5.09
C PHE A 240 4.41 -28.25 5.73
N VAL A 241 3.76 -27.36 4.99
CA VAL A 241 2.59 -26.59 5.44
C VAL A 241 1.43 -26.72 4.47
N ASP A 242 0.23 -26.53 5.01
CA ASP A 242 -0.99 -26.32 4.25
C ASP A 242 -1.43 -24.84 4.27
N GLN A 243 -2.56 -24.55 3.63
CA GLN A 243 -3.11 -23.19 3.57
C GLN A 243 -3.41 -22.63 4.97
N GLU A 244 -4.01 -23.40 5.85
CA GLU A 244 -4.45 -22.92 7.17
C GLU A 244 -3.26 -22.55 8.07
N GLU A 245 -2.16 -23.29 7.97
CA GLU A 245 -0.92 -22.96 8.71
C GLU A 245 -0.29 -21.65 8.22
N ILE A 246 -0.31 -21.40 6.90
CA ILE A 246 0.11 -20.11 6.34
C ILE A 246 -0.79 -18.97 6.85
N LEU A 247 -2.12 -19.11 6.73
CA LEU A 247 -3.05 -18.10 7.17
C LEU A 247 -2.85 -17.77 8.66
N MET A 248 -2.76 -18.78 9.51
CA MET A 248 -2.56 -18.61 10.96
C MET A 248 -1.24 -17.90 11.28
N THR A 249 -0.15 -18.29 10.63
CA THR A 249 1.19 -17.69 10.85
C THR A 249 1.19 -16.21 10.51
N PHE A 250 0.65 -15.82 9.36
CA PHE A 250 0.70 -14.43 8.88
C PHE A 250 -0.44 -13.56 9.39
N GLU A 251 -1.55 -14.15 9.84
CA GLU A 251 -2.51 -13.48 10.72
C GLU A 251 -1.82 -13.05 12.02
N GLY A 252 -1.01 -13.93 12.62
CA GLY A 252 -0.21 -13.62 13.80
C GLY A 252 0.76 -12.45 13.59
N LEU A 253 1.49 -12.42 12.47
CA LEU A 253 2.35 -11.30 12.10
C LEU A 253 1.56 -10.00 11.98
N THR A 254 0.44 -10.02 11.28
CA THR A 254 -0.39 -8.83 11.05
C THR A 254 -1.00 -8.29 12.35
N LYS A 255 -1.50 -9.18 13.22
CA LYS A 255 -1.97 -8.83 14.57
C LYS A 255 -0.86 -8.18 15.41
N HIS A 256 0.35 -8.77 15.37
CA HIS A 256 1.52 -8.22 16.07
C HIS A 256 1.85 -6.80 15.59
N LEU A 257 1.94 -6.60 14.28
CA LEU A 257 2.26 -5.29 13.71
C LEU A 257 1.21 -4.23 14.05
N ILE A 258 -0.09 -4.54 13.90
CA ILE A 258 -1.16 -3.59 14.25
C ILE A 258 -1.12 -3.24 15.75
N LYS A 259 -0.90 -4.23 16.62
CA LYS A 259 -0.78 -4.02 18.05
C LYS A 259 0.42 -3.16 18.44
N GLU A 260 1.63 -3.49 17.96
CA GLU A 260 2.87 -2.80 18.33
C GLU A 260 2.97 -1.39 17.72
N ILE A 261 2.34 -1.16 16.58
CA ILE A 261 2.39 0.12 15.87
C ILE A 261 1.23 1.04 16.28
N LYS A 262 0.02 0.48 16.43
CA LYS A 262 -1.21 1.26 16.65
C LYS A 262 -1.85 1.06 18.03
N GLY A 263 -1.42 0.07 18.79
CA GLY A 263 -2.02 -0.28 20.08
C GLY A 263 -3.41 -0.92 19.94
N VAL A 264 -3.80 -1.36 18.74
CA VAL A 264 -5.12 -1.97 18.47
C VAL A 264 -4.99 -3.48 18.49
N VAL A 265 -5.87 -4.15 19.22
CA VAL A 265 -5.95 -5.63 19.28
C VAL A 265 -7.07 -6.09 18.35
N ILE A 266 -6.76 -7.00 17.45
CA ILE A 266 -7.70 -7.65 16.53
C ILE A 266 -7.78 -9.14 16.91
N ASN A 267 -8.99 -9.65 17.11
CA ASN A 267 -9.19 -11.02 17.58
C ASN A 267 -9.12 -12.03 16.44
N GLU A 268 -9.95 -11.87 15.41
CA GLU A 268 -10.08 -12.80 14.31
C GLU A 268 -10.13 -12.06 12.97
N PHE A 269 -9.65 -12.73 11.92
CA PHE A 269 -9.81 -12.28 10.54
C PHE A 269 -10.91 -13.11 9.90
N PRO A 270 -12.01 -12.49 9.43
CA PRO A 270 -12.99 -13.18 8.61
C PRO A 270 -12.31 -13.84 7.39
N LYS A 271 -12.80 -15.02 6.99
CA LYS A 271 -12.38 -15.72 5.79
C LYS A 271 -13.58 -15.85 4.86
N ILE A 272 -13.48 -15.36 3.63
CA ILE A 272 -14.49 -15.45 2.60
C ILE A 272 -13.88 -15.98 1.31
N SER A 273 -14.67 -16.66 0.49
CA SER A 273 -14.22 -17.08 -0.83
C SER A 273 -14.18 -15.88 -1.81
N TYR A 274 -13.41 -16.04 -2.88
CA TYR A 274 -13.39 -15.07 -3.99
C TYR A 274 -14.81 -14.81 -4.54
N ASP A 275 -15.57 -15.88 -4.75
CA ASP A 275 -16.94 -15.76 -5.27
C ASP A 275 -17.86 -14.98 -4.32
N GLU A 276 -17.72 -15.20 -3.01
CA GLU A 276 -18.45 -14.41 -2.00
C GLU A 276 -18.01 -12.94 -2.00
N ALA A 277 -16.69 -12.67 -2.08
CA ALA A 277 -16.17 -11.31 -2.16
C ALA A 277 -16.73 -10.55 -3.38
N ILE A 278 -16.69 -11.17 -4.55
CA ILE A 278 -17.22 -10.59 -5.79
C ILE A 278 -18.75 -10.45 -5.74
N SER A 279 -19.47 -11.45 -5.22
CA SER A 279 -20.93 -11.40 -5.17
C SER A 279 -21.48 -10.39 -4.19
N LEU A 280 -20.83 -10.23 -3.03
CA LEU A 280 -21.29 -9.36 -1.93
C LEU A 280 -20.77 -7.93 -2.01
N TYR A 281 -19.61 -7.72 -2.65
CA TYR A 281 -18.92 -6.42 -2.62
C TYR A 281 -18.43 -5.92 -3.98
N GLY A 282 -18.44 -6.78 -5.02
CA GLY A 282 -17.96 -6.45 -6.36
C GLY A 282 -16.45 -6.25 -6.45
N SER A 283 -15.69 -6.83 -5.51
CA SER A 283 -14.25 -6.71 -5.43
C SER A 283 -13.65 -7.90 -4.69
N ASP A 284 -12.48 -8.35 -5.14
CA ASP A 284 -11.61 -9.32 -4.48
C ASP A 284 -10.91 -8.79 -3.20
N LYS A 285 -10.99 -7.49 -2.97
CA LYS A 285 -10.42 -6.79 -1.81
C LYS A 285 -11.43 -5.86 -1.14
N PRO A 286 -12.50 -6.41 -0.55
CA PRO A 286 -13.57 -5.61 0.02
C PRO A 286 -13.13 -4.86 1.28
N ASP A 287 -13.60 -3.61 1.42
CA ASP A 287 -13.52 -2.87 2.68
C ASP A 287 -14.71 -3.27 3.55
N ILE A 288 -14.44 -3.96 4.64
CA ILE A 288 -15.48 -4.48 5.56
C ILE A 288 -15.69 -3.62 6.82
N ARG A 289 -15.09 -2.42 6.89
CA ARG A 289 -15.34 -1.46 7.98
C ARG A 289 -16.77 -0.94 8.03
N PHE A 290 -17.51 -1.12 6.97
CA PHE A 290 -18.91 -0.70 6.85
C PHE A 290 -19.71 -1.76 6.10
N ASP A 291 -21.01 -1.81 6.39
CA ASP A 291 -21.95 -2.72 5.74
C ASP A 291 -22.19 -2.30 4.26
N MET A 292 -23.35 -2.42 3.70
CA MET A 292 -23.72 -2.22 2.29
C MET A 292 -23.30 -3.41 1.39
N LYS A 293 -23.58 -4.63 1.84
CA LYS A 293 -23.48 -5.83 1.00
C LYS A 293 -24.49 -5.77 -0.15
N PHE A 294 -24.12 -6.35 -1.28
CA PHE A 294 -25.02 -6.45 -2.42
C PHE A 294 -26.13 -7.45 -2.15
N ILE A 295 -27.28 -7.16 -2.72
CA ILE A 295 -28.49 -7.98 -2.67
C ILE A 295 -28.91 -8.22 -4.11
N ASP A 296 -29.13 -9.49 -4.47
CA ASP A 296 -29.60 -9.87 -5.80
C ASP A 296 -31.12 -9.74 -5.90
N PHE A 297 -31.60 -8.93 -6.82
CA PHE A 297 -33.02 -8.70 -7.11
C PHE A 297 -33.46 -9.29 -8.44
N THR A 298 -32.62 -10.04 -9.14
CA THR A 298 -32.86 -10.52 -10.50
C THR A 298 -34.22 -11.19 -10.66
N ASN A 299 -34.50 -12.19 -9.81
CA ASN A 299 -35.77 -12.94 -9.89
C ASN A 299 -36.98 -12.18 -9.40
N SER A 300 -36.82 -11.14 -8.58
CA SER A 300 -37.92 -10.34 -8.02
C SER A 300 -38.24 -9.07 -8.79
N SER A 301 -37.50 -8.77 -9.87
CA SER A 301 -37.59 -7.51 -10.59
C SER A 301 -37.79 -7.65 -12.11
N LYS A 302 -37.72 -8.89 -12.66
CA LYS A 302 -38.02 -9.17 -14.08
C LYS A 302 -39.48 -9.49 -14.31
N GLY A 303 -39.96 -9.27 -15.53
CA GLY A 303 -41.34 -9.60 -15.96
C GLY A 303 -42.35 -8.49 -15.70
N TYR A 304 -41.90 -7.23 -15.57
CA TYR A 304 -42.77 -6.06 -15.35
C TYR A 304 -42.72 -5.05 -16.51
N ASP A 305 -42.41 -5.51 -17.73
CA ASP A 305 -42.30 -4.68 -18.95
C ASP A 305 -41.28 -3.52 -18.84
N PHE A 306 -40.29 -3.67 -17.94
CA PHE A 306 -39.17 -2.76 -17.82
C PHE A 306 -37.94 -3.32 -18.50
N GLN A 307 -37.74 -3.00 -19.77
CA GLN A 307 -36.72 -3.58 -20.65
C GLN A 307 -35.29 -3.55 -20.05
N VAL A 308 -34.97 -2.53 -19.25
CA VAL A 308 -33.66 -2.39 -18.59
C VAL A 308 -33.41 -3.54 -17.61
N PHE A 309 -34.47 -4.03 -16.96
CA PHE A 309 -34.35 -5.17 -16.04
C PHE A 309 -34.58 -6.51 -16.76
N ASP A 310 -35.55 -6.54 -17.69
CA ASP A 310 -35.92 -7.78 -18.37
C ASP A 310 -34.77 -8.33 -19.22
N ASN A 311 -33.95 -7.46 -19.82
CA ASN A 311 -32.79 -7.83 -20.65
C ASN A 311 -31.47 -7.97 -19.88
N ALA A 312 -31.42 -7.63 -18.58
CA ALA A 312 -30.19 -7.70 -17.80
C ALA A 312 -29.88 -9.16 -17.42
N GLU A 313 -28.60 -9.50 -17.32
CA GLU A 313 -28.16 -10.78 -16.73
C GLU A 313 -28.42 -10.77 -15.23
N ILE A 314 -28.04 -9.67 -14.56
CA ILE A 314 -28.17 -9.49 -13.12
C ILE A 314 -28.80 -8.13 -12.77
N ILE A 315 -29.57 -8.12 -11.68
CA ILE A 315 -30.09 -6.91 -11.04
C ILE A 315 -29.67 -6.96 -9.58
N ILE A 316 -28.76 -6.10 -9.19
CA ILE A 316 -28.22 -6.05 -7.82
C ILE A 316 -28.38 -4.66 -7.22
N GLY A 317 -28.44 -4.60 -5.90
CA GLY A 317 -28.54 -3.34 -5.19
C GLY A 317 -27.85 -3.36 -3.84
N LEU A 318 -27.75 -2.20 -3.23
CA LEU A 318 -27.26 -1.99 -1.86
C LEU A 318 -28.16 -1.00 -1.12
N VAL A 319 -28.17 -1.11 0.19
CA VAL A 319 -28.98 -0.25 1.07
C VAL A 319 -28.08 0.78 1.73
N VAL A 320 -28.45 2.06 1.59
CA VAL A 320 -27.82 3.18 2.31
C VAL A 320 -28.74 3.56 3.47
N LYS A 321 -28.36 3.16 4.66
CA LYS A 321 -29.17 3.37 5.88
C LYS A 321 -29.38 4.85 6.17
N GLY A 322 -30.62 5.24 6.51
CA GLY A 322 -30.98 6.60 6.90
C GLY A 322 -30.88 7.65 5.81
N CYS A 323 -30.76 7.27 4.52
CA CYS A 323 -30.51 8.19 3.40
C CYS A 323 -31.71 8.38 2.45
N ALA A 324 -32.94 8.01 2.85
CA ALA A 324 -34.16 8.31 2.05
C ALA A 324 -34.36 9.81 1.83
N ASN A 325 -33.81 10.67 2.69
CA ASN A 325 -33.85 12.13 2.60
C ASN A 325 -32.92 12.73 1.54
N PHE A 326 -32.10 11.94 0.85
CA PHE A 326 -31.24 12.47 -0.22
C PHE A 326 -32.07 13.31 -1.20
N SER A 327 -31.61 14.54 -1.43
CA SER A 327 -32.21 15.45 -2.40
C SER A 327 -32.05 14.91 -3.82
N ARG A 328 -32.91 15.41 -4.76
CA ARG A 328 -32.77 15.09 -6.18
C ARG A 328 -31.35 15.38 -6.69
N LYS A 329 -30.76 16.51 -6.30
CA LYS A 329 -29.40 16.89 -6.70
C LYS A 329 -28.33 15.88 -6.24
N GLN A 330 -28.49 15.28 -5.05
CA GLN A 330 -27.57 14.24 -4.57
C GLN A 330 -27.73 12.95 -5.37
N LEU A 331 -28.95 12.54 -5.65
CA LEU A 331 -29.24 11.37 -6.48
C LEU A 331 -28.73 11.55 -7.92
N ASP A 332 -28.98 12.73 -8.51
CA ASP A 332 -28.48 13.05 -9.87
C ASP A 332 -26.94 12.97 -9.92
N LYS A 333 -26.23 13.48 -8.90
CA LYS A 333 -24.76 13.33 -8.80
C LYS A 333 -24.30 11.87 -8.75
N LEU A 334 -25.00 10.99 -8.04
CA LEU A 334 -24.69 9.56 -8.01
C LEU A 334 -24.95 8.91 -9.37
N ILE A 335 -26.04 9.28 -10.05
CA ILE A 335 -26.37 8.81 -11.41
C ILE A 335 -25.29 9.25 -12.40
N ASP A 336 -24.86 10.51 -12.34
CA ASP A 336 -23.79 11.03 -13.20
C ASP A 336 -22.46 10.31 -12.91
N PHE A 337 -22.13 10.10 -11.66
CA PHE A 337 -20.90 9.38 -11.25
C PHE A 337 -20.85 7.97 -11.83
N VAL A 338 -21.92 7.18 -11.70
CA VAL A 338 -21.91 5.81 -12.19
C VAL A 338 -21.85 5.71 -13.72
N LYS A 339 -22.28 6.76 -14.43
CA LYS A 339 -22.21 6.84 -15.90
C LYS A 339 -20.85 7.29 -16.43
N THR A 340 -19.92 7.70 -15.57
CA THR A 340 -18.57 8.06 -16.03
C THR A 340 -17.90 6.86 -16.70
N PRO A 341 -17.02 7.07 -17.69
CA PRO A 341 -16.31 5.97 -18.36
C PRO A 341 -15.53 5.04 -17.41
N GLN A 342 -15.07 5.59 -16.30
CA GLN A 342 -14.31 4.85 -15.27
C GLN A 342 -15.17 3.85 -14.50
N VAL A 343 -16.46 4.14 -14.32
CA VAL A 343 -17.43 3.26 -13.65
C VAL A 343 -18.19 2.41 -14.66
N GLY A 344 -18.67 3.03 -15.76
CA GLY A 344 -19.22 2.36 -16.93
C GLY A 344 -20.61 1.77 -16.76
N ALA A 345 -21.41 2.19 -15.75
CA ALA A 345 -22.78 1.72 -15.60
C ALA A 345 -23.73 2.45 -16.53
N ALA A 346 -24.74 1.73 -17.04
CA ALA A 346 -25.79 2.31 -17.89
C ALA A 346 -26.69 3.31 -17.13
N GLY A 347 -26.88 3.12 -15.83
CA GLY A 347 -27.69 3.96 -14.96
C GLY A 347 -27.74 3.47 -13.52
N LEU A 348 -28.46 4.25 -12.70
CA LEU A 348 -28.72 3.94 -11.29
C LEU A 348 -30.20 4.12 -11.01
N ILE A 349 -30.82 3.12 -10.43
CA ILE A 349 -32.20 3.14 -9.97
C ILE A 349 -32.19 3.33 -8.47
N TYR A 350 -33.08 4.17 -7.96
CA TYR A 350 -33.24 4.37 -6.52
C TYR A 350 -34.68 4.07 -6.09
N CYS A 351 -34.83 3.57 -4.87
CA CYS A 351 -36.10 3.46 -4.16
C CYS A 351 -35.92 4.00 -2.72
N LYS A 352 -36.67 5.01 -2.37
CA LYS A 352 -36.72 5.62 -1.05
C LYS A 352 -37.83 5.01 -0.24
N PHE A 353 -37.52 4.59 1.00
CA PHE A 353 -38.50 4.17 2.00
C PHE A 353 -38.61 5.27 3.05
N ASN A 354 -39.52 6.22 2.79
CA ASN A 354 -39.62 7.43 3.62
C ASN A 354 -40.06 7.14 5.06
N GLU A 355 -39.79 8.07 5.98
CA GLU A 355 -40.18 7.97 7.39
C GLU A 355 -41.70 7.87 7.61
N ASP A 356 -42.49 8.52 6.76
CA ASP A 356 -43.95 8.47 6.77
C ASP A 356 -44.53 7.14 6.28
N GLY A 357 -43.67 6.23 5.83
CA GLY A 357 -44.05 4.93 5.26
C GLY A 357 -44.36 4.93 3.80
N THR A 358 -44.29 6.07 3.12
CA THR A 358 -44.43 6.14 1.65
C THR A 358 -43.19 5.65 0.92
N THR A 359 -43.35 5.12 -0.28
CA THR A 359 -42.22 4.74 -1.14
C THR A 359 -42.14 5.67 -2.34
N LYS A 360 -40.91 5.97 -2.79
CA LYS A 360 -40.67 6.75 -4.00
C LYS A 360 -39.48 6.20 -4.78
N SER A 361 -39.71 5.86 -6.04
CA SER A 361 -38.63 5.31 -6.89
C SER A 361 -38.49 6.11 -8.19
N SER A 362 -37.32 6.00 -8.82
CA SER A 362 -37.07 6.48 -10.17
C SER A 362 -37.89 5.71 -11.24
N VAL A 363 -38.42 4.56 -10.87
CA VAL A 363 -39.15 3.62 -11.76
C VAL A 363 -40.59 3.35 -11.31
N ASP A 364 -41.21 4.28 -10.58
CA ASP A 364 -42.60 4.18 -10.10
C ASP A 364 -43.62 3.86 -11.19
N LYS A 365 -43.34 4.21 -12.46
CA LYS A 365 -44.21 3.94 -13.60
C LYS A 365 -44.32 2.44 -13.95
N PHE A 366 -43.32 1.65 -13.57
CA PHE A 366 -43.20 0.24 -13.95
C PHE A 366 -43.49 -0.69 -12.78
N PHE A 367 -43.27 -0.26 -11.56
CA PHE A 367 -43.32 -1.11 -10.37
C PHE A 367 -44.32 -0.61 -9.34
N SER A 368 -45.27 -1.47 -9.03
CA SER A 368 -46.30 -1.20 -8.01
C SER A 368 -45.68 -1.16 -6.60
N ASP A 369 -46.45 -0.69 -5.62
CA ASP A 369 -46.01 -0.67 -4.22
C ASP A 369 -45.80 -2.10 -3.66
N GLU A 370 -46.51 -3.10 -4.15
CA GLU A 370 -46.33 -4.50 -3.78
C GLU A 370 -44.90 -4.98 -4.18
N VAL A 371 -44.45 -4.68 -5.39
CA VAL A 371 -43.09 -5.05 -5.84
C VAL A 371 -42.01 -4.31 -5.05
N LYS A 372 -42.22 -3.02 -4.79
CA LYS A 372 -41.28 -2.23 -3.95
C LYS A 372 -41.25 -2.75 -2.51
N ASN A 373 -42.33 -3.29 -1.97
CA ASN A 373 -42.37 -3.96 -0.69
C ASN A 373 -41.58 -5.27 -0.71
N ILE A 374 -41.65 -6.06 -1.80
CA ILE A 374 -40.78 -7.23 -1.97
C ILE A 374 -39.30 -6.82 -1.94
N TRP A 375 -38.93 -5.74 -2.63
CA TRP A 375 -37.54 -5.22 -2.56
C TRP A 375 -37.15 -4.81 -1.14
N LYS A 376 -38.08 -4.13 -0.41
CA LYS A 376 -37.88 -3.69 0.96
C LYS A 376 -37.60 -4.86 1.92
N GLU A 377 -38.43 -5.90 1.84
CA GLU A 377 -38.28 -7.11 2.68
C GLU A 377 -36.99 -7.84 2.36
N LYS A 378 -36.70 -8.07 1.06
CA LYS A 378 -35.50 -8.76 0.61
C LYS A 378 -34.22 -8.03 1.01
N ALA A 379 -34.24 -6.71 1.01
CA ALA A 379 -33.13 -5.85 1.38
C ALA A 379 -33.08 -5.52 2.88
N ASN A 380 -34.03 -5.99 3.66
CA ASN A 380 -34.19 -5.64 5.08
C ASN A 380 -34.10 -4.11 5.30
N CYS A 381 -34.81 -3.35 4.42
CA CYS A 381 -34.85 -1.89 4.52
C CYS A 381 -35.83 -1.46 5.61
N ASN A 382 -35.43 -0.47 6.39
CA ASN A 382 -36.26 0.23 7.34
C ASN A 382 -36.84 1.52 6.73
N LYS A 383 -37.77 2.16 7.45
CA LYS A 383 -38.14 3.53 7.16
C LYS A 383 -36.92 4.44 7.27
N GLY A 384 -36.77 5.38 6.38
CA GLY A 384 -35.61 6.26 6.27
C GLY A 384 -34.48 5.72 5.39
N ASP A 385 -34.53 4.47 4.89
CA ASP A 385 -33.47 3.87 4.10
C ASP A 385 -33.63 4.17 2.60
N LEU A 386 -32.50 4.19 1.88
CA LEU A 386 -32.39 4.34 0.45
C LEU A 386 -31.84 3.06 -0.17
N LEU A 387 -32.60 2.42 -1.08
CA LEU A 387 -32.13 1.32 -1.91
C LEU A 387 -31.63 1.88 -3.24
N LEU A 388 -30.42 1.49 -3.63
CA LEU A 388 -29.80 1.80 -4.92
C LEU A 388 -29.60 0.51 -5.69
N MET A 389 -29.97 0.48 -6.98
CA MET A 389 -29.92 -0.74 -7.81
C MET A 389 -29.26 -0.44 -9.15
N MET A 390 -28.52 -1.41 -9.65
CA MET A 390 -27.94 -1.46 -11.00
C MET A 390 -28.31 -2.76 -11.69
N SER A 391 -28.30 -2.76 -13.01
CA SER A 391 -28.59 -3.92 -13.84
C SER A 391 -27.72 -3.94 -15.09
N GLY A 392 -27.43 -5.12 -15.62
CA GLY A 392 -26.66 -5.31 -16.85
C GLY A 392 -25.94 -6.65 -16.88
N GLU A 393 -24.77 -6.68 -17.53
CA GLU A 393 -23.84 -7.80 -17.51
C GLU A 393 -23.30 -8.01 -16.10
N THR A 394 -23.18 -9.27 -15.69
CA THR A 394 -22.92 -9.64 -14.28
C THR A 394 -21.63 -9.01 -13.71
N GLU A 395 -20.54 -9.18 -14.39
CA GLU A 395 -19.22 -8.75 -13.89
C GLU A 395 -19.10 -7.22 -13.85
N LYS A 396 -19.47 -6.56 -14.96
CA LYS A 396 -19.43 -5.09 -15.06
C LYS A 396 -20.36 -4.43 -14.03
N THR A 397 -21.55 -5.01 -13.83
CA THR A 397 -22.52 -4.46 -12.88
C THR A 397 -22.03 -4.59 -11.43
N ARG A 398 -21.43 -5.72 -11.06
CA ARG A 398 -20.84 -5.90 -9.73
C ARG A 398 -19.70 -4.92 -9.47
N LYS A 399 -18.79 -4.77 -10.42
CA LYS A 399 -17.66 -3.82 -10.34
C LYS A 399 -18.14 -2.37 -10.21
N ALA A 400 -19.12 -1.98 -11.01
CA ALA A 400 -19.71 -0.63 -10.98
C ALA A 400 -20.40 -0.34 -9.65
N LEU A 401 -21.19 -1.28 -9.12
CA LEU A 401 -21.86 -1.14 -7.83
C LEU A 401 -20.84 -1.13 -6.67
N GLY A 402 -19.73 -1.88 -6.78
CA GLY A 402 -18.60 -1.84 -5.84
C GLY A 402 -17.92 -0.48 -5.79
N THR A 403 -17.73 0.15 -6.95
CA THR A 403 -17.19 1.51 -7.03
C THR A 403 -18.15 2.53 -6.41
N LEU A 404 -19.45 2.40 -6.64
CA LEU A 404 -20.47 3.24 -5.99
C LEU A 404 -20.50 3.04 -4.47
N ARG A 405 -20.37 1.80 -4.01
CA ARG A 405 -20.30 1.46 -2.58
C ARG A 405 -19.17 2.21 -1.87
N LEU A 406 -17.97 2.21 -2.45
CA LEU A 406 -16.82 2.93 -1.90
C LEU A 406 -17.02 4.45 -1.91
N LYS A 407 -17.60 4.99 -3.00
CA LYS A 407 -17.93 6.41 -3.11
C LYS A 407 -18.92 6.86 -2.04
N LEU A 408 -19.96 6.08 -1.79
CA LEU A 408 -20.94 6.35 -0.74
C LEU A 408 -20.32 6.31 0.65
N ALA A 409 -19.44 5.33 0.89
CA ALA A 409 -18.74 5.22 2.16
C ALA A 409 -17.82 6.41 2.44
N GLU A 410 -17.18 6.96 1.41
CA GLU A 410 -16.40 8.19 1.48
C GLU A 410 -17.29 9.41 1.78
N ASP A 411 -18.34 9.62 0.98
CA ASP A 411 -19.24 10.77 1.11
C ASP A 411 -19.96 10.80 2.47
N LEU A 412 -20.20 9.64 3.06
CA LEU A 412 -20.85 9.46 4.36
C LEU A 412 -19.87 9.32 5.54
N ASN A 413 -18.55 9.46 5.29
CA ASN A 413 -17.50 9.31 6.31
C ASN A 413 -17.56 7.97 7.07
N MET A 414 -17.91 6.88 6.38
CA MET A 414 -18.02 5.54 6.98
C MET A 414 -16.68 4.81 7.09
N ARG A 415 -15.63 5.33 6.43
CA ARG A 415 -14.28 4.76 6.40
C ARG A 415 -13.42 5.39 7.49
N ASN A 416 -13.54 4.89 8.73
CA ASN A 416 -12.73 5.38 9.84
C ASN A 416 -11.25 4.98 9.67
N PRO A 417 -10.30 5.92 9.54
CA PRO A 417 -8.89 5.59 9.34
C PRO A 417 -8.20 4.98 10.57
N LYS A 418 -8.83 5.04 11.75
CA LYS A 418 -8.32 4.44 12.98
C LYS A 418 -8.81 3.01 13.20
N GLU A 419 -9.70 2.53 12.34
CA GLU A 419 -10.22 1.17 12.38
C GLU A 419 -9.44 0.28 11.41
N PHE A 420 -9.09 -0.91 11.88
CA PHE A 420 -8.39 -1.91 11.09
C PHE A 420 -9.27 -3.14 10.97
N ALA A 421 -9.74 -3.42 9.77
CA ALA A 421 -10.64 -4.53 9.45
C ALA A 421 -9.99 -5.46 8.42
N PRO A 422 -9.09 -6.35 8.87
CA PRO A 422 -8.47 -7.34 8.00
C PRO A 422 -9.43 -8.49 7.70
N LEU A 423 -9.24 -9.12 6.53
CA LEU A 423 -9.90 -10.37 6.14
C LEU A 423 -9.03 -11.18 5.20
N TRP A 424 -9.29 -12.48 5.15
CA TRP A 424 -8.74 -13.36 4.13
C TRP A 424 -9.74 -13.57 3.00
N VAL A 425 -9.27 -13.43 1.76
CA VAL A 425 -9.98 -13.89 0.57
C VAL A 425 -9.26 -15.13 0.05
N VAL A 426 -10.01 -16.20 -0.17
CA VAL A 426 -9.48 -17.52 -0.54
C VAL A 426 -10.24 -18.10 -1.74
N ASP A 427 -9.79 -19.24 -2.23
CA ASP A 427 -10.48 -20.01 -3.29
C ASP A 427 -10.65 -19.22 -4.59
N PHE A 428 -9.59 -18.49 -4.97
CA PHE A 428 -9.53 -17.79 -6.25
C PHE A 428 -9.65 -18.75 -7.44
N PRO A 429 -10.11 -18.32 -8.61
CA PRO A 429 -9.91 -19.05 -9.85
C PRO A 429 -8.42 -19.35 -10.07
N LEU A 430 -8.09 -20.56 -10.54
CA LEU A 430 -6.71 -20.92 -10.86
C LEU A 430 -6.25 -20.23 -12.14
N LEU A 431 -7.16 -20.20 -13.12
CA LEU A 431 -6.93 -19.74 -14.48
C LEU A 431 -7.97 -18.70 -14.87
N GLU A 432 -7.54 -17.68 -15.60
CA GLU A 432 -8.37 -16.67 -16.21
C GLU A 432 -8.24 -16.74 -17.73
N TRP A 433 -9.37 -16.67 -18.45
CA TRP A 433 -9.38 -16.67 -19.90
C TRP A 433 -9.15 -15.24 -20.41
N ASP A 434 -8.17 -15.06 -21.26
CA ASP A 434 -7.89 -13.80 -21.93
C ASP A 434 -8.43 -13.83 -23.37
N GLU A 435 -9.38 -12.96 -23.65
CA GLU A 435 -10.00 -12.84 -24.98
C GLU A 435 -9.04 -12.30 -26.04
N ASP A 436 -8.06 -11.47 -25.66
CA ASP A 436 -7.12 -10.88 -26.61
C ASP A 436 -6.08 -11.90 -27.08
N SER A 437 -5.53 -12.69 -26.17
CA SER A 437 -4.54 -13.72 -26.48
C SER A 437 -5.17 -15.09 -26.80
N GLN A 438 -6.47 -15.27 -26.61
CA GLN A 438 -7.24 -16.51 -26.81
C GLN A 438 -6.62 -17.71 -26.06
N ARG A 439 -6.15 -17.48 -24.82
CA ARG A 439 -5.55 -18.51 -23.97
C ARG A 439 -5.82 -18.26 -22.49
N TYR A 440 -5.55 -19.28 -21.69
CA TYR A 440 -5.58 -19.14 -20.23
C TYR A 440 -4.31 -18.47 -19.71
N HIS A 441 -4.46 -17.61 -18.72
CA HIS A 441 -3.41 -17.07 -17.88
C HIS A 441 -3.60 -17.55 -16.44
N ALA A 442 -2.51 -17.67 -15.70
CA ALA A 442 -2.60 -17.93 -14.28
C ALA A 442 -3.08 -16.66 -13.57
N MET A 443 -4.12 -16.77 -12.75
CA MET A 443 -4.63 -15.59 -12.03
C MET A 443 -3.61 -15.01 -11.06
N HIS A 444 -2.81 -15.85 -10.41
CA HIS A 444 -1.75 -15.43 -9.48
C HIS A 444 -0.36 -15.70 -10.05
N HIS A 445 0.01 -16.98 -10.15
CA HIS A 445 1.35 -17.39 -10.57
C HIS A 445 1.32 -18.80 -11.19
N PRO A 446 2.17 -19.11 -12.20
CA PRO A 446 2.23 -20.45 -12.81
C PRO A 446 2.55 -21.60 -11.85
N PHE A 447 3.13 -21.30 -10.69
CA PHE A 447 3.44 -22.30 -9.66
C PHE A 447 2.36 -22.47 -8.58
N THR A 448 1.23 -21.78 -8.71
CA THR A 448 0.11 -21.91 -7.77
C THR A 448 -0.56 -23.28 -7.89
N ALA A 449 -0.69 -23.99 -6.77
CA ALA A 449 -1.36 -25.28 -6.75
C ALA A 449 -2.89 -25.11 -6.88
N PRO A 450 -3.55 -25.99 -7.66
CA PRO A 450 -5.00 -26.13 -7.61
C PRO A 450 -5.43 -26.71 -6.26
N LYS A 451 -6.69 -26.53 -5.87
CA LYS A 451 -7.30 -27.31 -4.80
C LYS A 451 -7.28 -28.80 -5.18
N THR A 452 -6.99 -29.66 -4.22
CA THR A 452 -6.81 -31.11 -4.45
C THR A 452 -8.04 -31.74 -5.11
N GLU A 453 -9.22 -31.34 -4.69
CA GLU A 453 -10.51 -31.83 -5.22
C GLU A 453 -10.80 -31.34 -6.66
N ASP A 454 -10.12 -30.31 -7.13
CA ASP A 454 -10.32 -29.73 -8.45
C ASP A 454 -9.27 -30.16 -9.49
N ILE A 455 -8.21 -30.88 -9.09
CA ILE A 455 -7.12 -31.31 -10.00
C ILE A 455 -7.66 -32.03 -11.24
N ALA A 456 -8.65 -32.92 -11.07
CA ALA A 456 -9.24 -33.66 -12.19
C ALA A 456 -9.95 -32.75 -13.21
N LYS A 457 -10.44 -31.59 -12.79
CA LYS A 457 -11.14 -30.60 -13.63
C LYS A 457 -10.21 -29.81 -14.55
N ILE A 458 -8.92 -29.76 -14.27
CA ILE A 458 -7.94 -28.99 -15.08
C ILE A 458 -8.07 -29.35 -16.57
N LYS A 459 -8.32 -30.63 -16.90
CA LYS A 459 -8.45 -31.12 -18.27
C LYS A 459 -9.84 -30.96 -18.88
N THR A 460 -10.89 -30.92 -18.08
CA THR A 460 -12.29 -31.02 -18.52
C THR A 460 -13.04 -29.69 -18.40
N ASP A 461 -12.75 -28.92 -17.36
CA ASP A 461 -13.38 -27.63 -17.08
C ASP A 461 -12.40 -26.70 -16.34
N PRO A 462 -11.37 -26.20 -17.02
CA PRO A 462 -10.32 -25.38 -16.40
C PRO A 462 -10.84 -24.08 -15.75
N LYS A 463 -11.97 -23.54 -16.22
CA LYS A 463 -12.60 -22.33 -15.66
C LYS A 463 -13.12 -22.54 -14.22
N SER A 464 -13.53 -23.77 -13.87
CA SER A 464 -14.08 -24.06 -12.54
C SER A 464 -13.02 -24.50 -11.52
N VAL A 465 -11.75 -24.54 -11.91
CA VAL A 465 -10.66 -24.95 -11.02
C VAL A 465 -10.31 -23.80 -10.07
N ARG A 466 -10.39 -24.08 -8.77
CA ARG A 466 -9.98 -23.13 -7.72
C ARG A 466 -8.50 -23.30 -7.39
N ALA A 467 -7.86 -22.19 -7.17
CA ALA A 467 -6.48 -22.11 -6.70
C ALA A 467 -6.42 -22.32 -5.17
N ASN A 468 -5.34 -22.93 -4.72
CA ASN A 468 -4.95 -22.91 -3.32
C ASN A 468 -4.19 -21.62 -3.01
N ALA A 469 -4.84 -20.49 -3.33
CA ALA A 469 -4.33 -19.12 -3.19
C ALA A 469 -5.16 -18.34 -2.17
N TYR A 470 -4.55 -17.31 -1.63
CA TYR A 470 -5.11 -16.48 -0.57
C TYR A 470 -4.53 -15.07 -0.63
N ASP A 471 -5.40 -14.07 -0.42
CA ASP A 471 -5.02 -12.68 -0.25
C ASP A 471 -5.43 -12.17 1.14
N LEU A 472 -4.53 -11.47 1.78
CA LEU A 472 -4.81 -10.71 2.99
C LEU A 472 -5.20 -9.29 2.61
N VAL A 473 -6.42 -8.95 2.93
CA VAL A 473 -6.99 -7.63 2.67
C VAL A 473 -7.09 -6.84 3.97
N LEU A 474 -6.69 -5.58 3.96
CA LEU A 474 -6.84 -4.66 5.09
C LEU A 474 -7.46 -3.36 4.60
N ASN A 475 -8.64 -3.02 5.14
CA ASN A 475 -9.33 -1.76 4.83
C ASN A 475 -9.56 -1.53 3.33
N GLY A 476 -9.90 -2.58 2.59
CA GLY A 476 -10.15 -2.50 1.15
C GLY A 476 -8.89 -2.51 0.28
N ASN A 477 -7.74 -2.83 0.86
CA ASN A 477 -6.47 -2.97 0.15
C ASN A 477 -5.91 -4.37 0.38
N GLU A 478 -5.50 -5.04 -0.68
CA GLU A 478 -4.66 -6.22 -0.60
C GLU A 478 -3.29 -5.80 -0.06
N ILE A 479 -2.94 -6.30 1.12
CA ILE A 479 -1.64 -6.02 1.75
C ILE A 479 -0.66 -7.16 1.57
N GLY A 480 -1.12 -8.35 1.20
CA GLY A 480 -0.28 -9.49 0.93
C GLY A 480 -1.06 -10.57 0.21
N GLY A 481 -0.40 -11.30 -0.67
CA GLY A 481 -0.97 -12.41 -1.41
C GLY A 481 0.01 -13.56 -1.55
N GLY A 482 -0.53 -14.77 -1.70
CA GLY A 482 0.27 -15.96 -1.82
C GLY A 482 -0.52 -17.21 -2.18
N SER A 483 0.17 -18.34 -2.21
CA SER A 483 -0.45 -19.64 -2.51
C SER A 483 0.37 -20.79 -1.94
N ILE A 484 -0.25 -21.96 -1.86
CA ILE A 484 0.47 -23.22 -1.83
C ILE A 484 1.02 -23.48 -3.24
N ARG A 485 2.25 -23.99 -3.33
CA ARG A 485 2.95 -24.17 -4.60
C ARG A 485 2.79 -25.60 -5.13
N ILE A 486 2.81 -25.73 -6.43
CA ILE A 486 2.97 -27.04 -7.05
C ILE A 486 4.40 -27.50 -6.79
N HIS A 487 4.55 -28.66 -6.15
CA HIS A 487 5.83 -29.34 -5.92
C HIS A 487 5.93 -30.65 -6.70
N ASN A 488 4.84 -31.08 -7.35
CA ASN A 488 4.80 -32.25 -8.20
C ASN A 488 5.11 -31.86 -9.65
N LYS A 489 6.14 -32.45 -10.22
CA LYS A 489 6.65 -32.16 -11.58
C LYS A 489 5.59 -32.40 -12.67
N GLU A 490 4.83 -33.51 -12.56
CA GLU A 490 3.83 -33.86 -13.57
C GLU A 490 2.66 -32.86 -13.58
N LEU A 491 2.22 -32.44 -12.40
CA LEU A 491 1.19 -31.41 -12.26
C LEU A 491 1.69 -30.06 -12.79
N GLN A 492 2.95 -29.71 -12.51
CA GLN A 492 3.54 -28.46 -13.02
C GLN A 492 3.64 -28.46 -14.55
N LYS A 493 4.02 -29.59 -15.14
CA LYS A 493 4.05 -29.72 -16.61
C LYS A 493 2.65 -29.56 -17.22
N GLN A 494 1.61 -30.14 -16.60
CA GLN A 494 0.23 -29.94 -17.04
C GLN A 494 -0.18 -28.45 -16.96
N MET A 495 0.19 -27.77 -15.90
CA MET A 495 -0.10 -26.33 -15.76
C MET A 495 0.56 -25.51 -16.87
N PHE A 496 1.84 -25.72 -17.16
CA PHE A 496 2.52 -25.02 -18.25
C PHE A 496 1.85 -25.26 -19.62
N THR A 497 1.40 -26.50 -19.88
CA THR A 497 0.66 -26.83 -21.10
C THR A 497 -0.65 -26.04 -21.20
N HIS A 498 -1.42 -25.92 -20.11
CA HIS A 498 -2.66 -25.14 -20.09
C HIS A 498 -2.43 -23.62 -20.23
N LEU A 499 -1.27 -23.13 -19.79
CA LEU A 499 -0.86 -21.75 -19.95
C LEU A 499 -0.27 -21.47 -21.35
N GLY A 500 -0.19 -22.49 -22.22
CA GLY A 500 0.25 -22.36 -23.59
C GLY A 500 1.77 -22.41 -23.78
N PHE A 501 2.53 -22.84 -22.77
CA PHE A 501 3.98 -23.05 -22.93
C PHE A 501 4.25 -24.37 -23.67
N THR A 502 5.18 -24.34 -24.61
CA THR A 502 5.81 -25.56 -25.13
C THR A 502 6.78 -26.15 -24.11
N ASP A 503 7.13 -27.44 -24.26
CA ASP A 503 8.12 -28.09 -23.37
C ASP A 503 9.48 -27.38 -23.42
N GLU A 504 9.87 -26.85 -24.59
CA GLU A 504 11.10 -26.09 -24.82
C GLU A 504 11.08 -24.74 -24.08
N GLU A 505 9.99 -23.98 -24.22
CA GLU A 505 9.82 -22.68 -23.54
C GLU A 505 9.79 -22.84 -22.01
N ALA A 506 9.04 -23.83 -21.50
CA ALA A 506 8.99 -24.13 -20.07
C ALA A 506 10.38 -24.53 -19.54
N LYS A 507 11.14 -25.33 -20.29
CA LYS A 507 12.50 -25.71 -19.93
C LYS A 507 13.47 -24.54 -20.01
N GLU A 508 13.35 -23.71 -21.02
CA GLU A 508 14.22 -22.52 -21.14
C GLU A 508 13.98 -21.55 -19.96
N GLN A 509 12.72 -21.28 -19.59
CA GLN A 509 12.40 -20.29 -18.58
C GLN A 509 12.53 -20.82 -17.15
N PHE A 510 12.07 -22.04 -16.89
CA PHE A 510 11.91 -22.60 -15.55
C PHE A 510 12.64 -23.94 -15.35
N GLY A 511 13.44 -24.40 -16.33
CA GLY A 511 14.11 -25.70 -16.29
C GLY A 511 14.93 -25.92 -15.01
N PHE A 512 15.66 -24.91 -14.57
CA PHE A 512 16.46 -24.97 -13.35
C PHE A 512 15.63 -25.27 -12.08
N LEU A 513 14.41 -24.75 -12.01
CA LEU A 513 13.49 -25.03 -10.88
C LEU A 513 12.86 -26.42 -11.03
N MET A 514 12.45 -26.78 -12.25
CA MET A 514 11.90 -28.12 -12.53
C MET A 514 12.92 -29.22 -12.26
N ASP A 515 14.20 -28.99 -12.61
CA ASP A 515 15.30 -29.90 -12.31
C ASP A 515 15.52 -30.01 -10.80
N ALA A 516 15.43 -28.91 -10.06
CA ALA A 516 15.55 -28.92 -8.60
C ALA A 516 14.43 -29.76 -7.93
N PHE A 517 13.20 -29.72 -8.48
CA PHE A 517 12.09 -30.51 -7.95
C PHE A 517 12.31 -32.04 -8.07
N GLU A 518 13.18 -32.48 -8.96
CA GLU A 518 13.56 -33.91 -9.04
C GLU A 518 14.34 -34.40 -7.83
N TYR A 519 14.92 -33.48 -7.03
CA TYR A 519 15.69 -33.80 -5.84
C TYR A 519 14.87 -33.73 -4.54
N GLY A 520 13.55 -33.80 -4.63
CA GLY A 520 12.68 -33.90 -3.46
C GLY A 520 12.19 -32.56 -2.93
N ALA A 521 11.48 -31.79 -3.76
CA ALA A 521 10.79 -30.60 -3.32
C ALA A 521 9.73 -30.91 -2.26
N PRO A 522 9.76 -30.28 -1.06
CA PRO A 522 8.72 -30.49 -0.07
C PRO A 522 7.42 -29.78 -0.49
N PRO A 523 6.25 -30.16 0.04
CA PRO A 523 5.07 -29.30 0.03
C PRO A 523 5.44 -27.95 0.65
N HIS A 524 5.14 -26.84 -0.02
CA HIS A 524 5.50 -25.52 0.47
C HIS A 524 4.52 -24.45 -0.01
N GLY A 525 4.52 -23.34 0.69
CA GLY A 525 3.69 -22.19 0.39
C GLY A 525 4.21 -20.93 1.06
N GLY A 526 3.73 -19.79 0.63
CA GLY A 526 4.21 -18.53 1.17
C GLY A 526 3.32 -17.36 0.81
N ILE A 527 3.71 -16.19 1.32
CA ILE A 527 3.03 -14.93 1.10
C ILE A 527 4.06 -13.82 0.89
N ALA A 528 3.70 -12.83 0.08
CA ALA A 528 4.46 -11.60 -0.08
C ALA A 528 3.60 -10.41 0.32
N PHE A 529 4.04 -9.64 1.32
CA PHE A 529 3.37 -8.41 1.72
C PHE A 529 3.95 -7.22 0.95
N GLY A 530 3.08 -6.37 0.43
CA GLY A 530 3.47 -5.06 -0.08
C GLY A 530 3.88 -4.13 1.07
N PHE A 531 5.16 -4.10 1.42
CA PHE A 531 5.66 -3.40 2.59
C PHE A 531 5.38 -1.89 2.55
N ASP A 532 5.51 -1.27 1.38
CA ASP A 532 5.23 0.16 1.19
C ASP A 532 3.75 0.46 1.44
N ARG A 533 2.85 -0.39 0.95
CA ARG A 533 1.39 -0.29 1.17
C ARG A 533 1.02 -0.51 2.63
N LEU A 534 1.61 -1.50 3.28
CA LEU A 534 1.41 -1.76 4.71
C LEU A 534 1.83 -0.55 5.54
N CYS A 535 2.98 0.08 5.21
CA CYS A 535 3.43 1.31 5.87
C CYS A 535 2.45 2.46 5.67
N ALA A 536 1.92 2.66 4.45
CA ALA A 536 0.95 3.71 4.15
C ALA A 536 -0.35 3.52 4.95
N ILE A 537 -0.92 2.32 4.95
CA ILE A 537 -2.16 2.01 5.71
C ILE A 537 -1.94 2.21 7.21
N LEU A 538 -0.84 1.68 7.76
CA LEU A 538 -0.50 1.88 9.16
C LEU A 538 -0.10 3.34 9.47
N GLY A 539 0.33 4.12 8.50
CA GLY A 539 0.55 5.56 8.61
C GLY A 539 -0.74 6.39 8.55
N GLY A 540 -1.81 5.82 7.98
CA GLY A 540 -3.08 6.53 7.74
C GLY A 540 -3.09 7.36 6.47
N GLU A 541 -2.21 7.05 5.51
CA GLU A 541 -2.05 7.75 4.24
C GLU A 541 -2.41 6.84 3.05
N GLU A 542 -2.87 7.44 1.96
CA GLU A 542 -3.20 6.71 0.73
C GLU A 542 -1.98 6.50 -0.18
N SER A 543 -1.04 7.44 -0.17
CA SER A 543 0.15 7.41 -1.02
C SER A 543 1.32 6.67 -0.38
N ILE A 544 1.87 5.68 -1.08
CA ILE A 544 3.08 4.98 -0.64
C ILE A 544 4.35 5.85 -0.75
N ARG A 545 4.34 6.90 -1.58
CA ARG A 545 5.51 7.75 -1.86
C ARG A 545 6.06 8.45 -0.61
N ASP A 546 5.19 8.78 0.32
CA ASP A 546 5.59 9.49 1.55
C ASP A 546 6.30 8.57 2.56
N PHE A 547 6.24 7.24 2.33
CA PHE A 547 6.95 6.21 3.11
C PHE A 547 8.22 5.71 2.42
N ILE A 548 8.52 6.19 1.21
CA ILE A 548 9.73 5.87 0.46
C ILE A 548 10.66 7.10 0.52
N ALA A 549 11.93 6.87 0.92
CA ALA A 549 12.87 7.97 1.09
C ALA A 549 13.05 8.77 -0.22
N PHE A 550 13.25 8.09 -1.35
CA PHE A 550 13.48 8.68 -2.66
C PHE A 550 12.58 7.99 -3.71
N PRO A 551 11.27 8.38 -3.77
CA PRO A 551 10.33 7.78 -4.72
C PRO A 551 10.52 8.35 -6.14
N LYS A 552 10.04 7.61 -7.14
CA LYS A 552 9.88 8.12 -8.51
C LYS A 552 8.59 8.92 -8.64
N ASN A 553 8.58 9.90 -9.56
CA ASN A 553 7.37 10.65 -9.91
C ASN A 553 6.41 9.80 -10.78
N ASN A 554 5.28 10.38 -11.21
CA ASN A 554 4.28 9.70 -12.03
C ASN A 554 4.81 9.28 -13.43
N SER A 555 5.91 9.87 -13.88
CA SER A 555 6.58 9.50 -15.15
C SER A 555 7.72 8.50 -14.95
N GLY A 556 7.85 7.89 -13.78
CA GLY A 556 8.92 6.93 -13.47
C GLY A 556 10.30 7.54 -13.28
N ARG A 557 10.39 8.87 -13.12
CA ARG A 557 11.67 9.57 -13.00
C ARG A 557 12.00 9.89 -11.54
N ASP A 558 13.26 9.75 -11.19
CA ASP A 558 13.85 10.41 -10.03
C ASP A 558 14.35 11.79 -10.46
N VAL A 559 13.57 12.83 -10.12
CA VAL A 559 13.87 14.20 -10.53
C VAL A 559 14.98 14.86 -9.69
N MET A 560 15.41 14.22 -8.60
CA MET A 560 16.51 14.72 -7.77
C MET A 560 17.88 14.38 -8.38
N ILE A 561 18.04 13.13 -8.87
CA ILE A 561 19.29 12.67 -9.49
C ILE A 561 19.21 12.58 -11.01
N ASP A 562 18.09 13.02 -11.60
CA ASP A 562 17.81 12.98 -13.04
C ASP A 562 17.95 11.56 -13.67
N SER A 563 17.29 10.58 -13.03
CA SER A 563 17.29 9.19 -13.49
C SER A 563 15.90 8.80 -14.06
N PRO A 564 15.80 8.04 -15.17
CA PRO A 564 16.89 7.53 -16.01
C PRO A 564 17.59 8.62 -16.79
N SER A 565 18.87 8.41 -17.09
CA SER A 565 19.73 9.35 -17.83
C SER A 565 20.40 8.68 -19.02
N TYR A 566 20.95 9.50 -19.93
CA TYR A 566 21.75 9.00 -21.05
C TYR A 566 23.06 8.37 -20.56
N ILE A 567 23.46 7.30 -21.24
CA ILE A 567 24.73 6.61 -21.00
C ILE A 567 25.76 7.10 -22.03
N SER A 568 27.02 7.17 -21.63
CA SER A 568 28.10 7.58 -22.52
C SER A 568 28.28 6.61 -23.69
N LYS A 569 28.77 7.12 -24.83
CA LYS A 569 29.04 6.29 -26.00
C LYS A 569 30.05 5.19 -25.70
N ASP A 570 31.10 5.49 -24.93
CA ASP A 570 32.12 4.53 -24.53
C ASP A 570 31.54 3.33 -23.77
N GLN A 571 30.60 3.60 -22.83
CA GLN A 571 29.90 2.53 -22.12
C GLN A 571 28.99 1.70 -23.03
N LEU A 572 28.31 2.34 -23.99
CA LEU A 572 27.50 1.61 -24.98
C LEU A 572 28.39 0.75 -25.91
N ASP A 573 29.53 1.26 -26.34
CA ASP A 573 30.49 0.54 -27.18
C ASP A 573 31.11 -0.65 -26.42
N GLU A 574 31.45 -0.48 -25.11
CA GLU A 574 31.90 -1.58 -24.24
C GLU A 574 30.84 -2.69 -24.09
N LEU A 575 29.57 -2.31 -24.03
CA LEU A 575 28.44 -3.23 -23.91
C LEU A 575 27.99 -3.77 -25.29
N ARG A 576 28.54 -3.23 -26.39
CA ARG A 576 28.13 -3.52 -27.78
C ARG A 576 26.63 -3.30 -28.03
N ILE A 577 26.07 -2.26 -27.43
CA ILE A 577 24.67 -1.86 -27.55
C ILE A 577 24.58 -0.58 -28.37
N LYS A 578 23.55 -0.48 -29.21
CA LYS A 578 23.20 0.74 -29.93
C LYS A 578 21.81 1.20 -29.52
N THR A 579 21.65 2.48 -29.29
CA THR A 579 20.33 3.13 -29.20
C THR A 579 19.86 3.46 -30.61
N LEU A 580 18.58 3.16 -30.92
CA LEU A 580 17.92 3.44 -32.20
C LEU A 580 17.48 4.91 -32.28
#